data_18ce0628883ea438a40f7d8f785834c9
#
_entry.id   18ce0628883ea438a40f7d8f785834c9
#
_cell.length_a   1.000
_cell.length_b   1.000
_cell.length_c   1.000
_cell.angle_alpha   90.00
_cell.angle_beta   90.00
_cell.angle_gamma   90.00
#
_symmetry.space_group_name_H-M   'P 1'
#
loop_
_entity.id
_entity.type
_entity.pdbx_description
1 polymer ?
#
loop_
_entity_poly.entity_id
_entity_poly.type
_entity_poly.pdbx_seq_one_letter_code
_entity_poly.pdbx_strand_id
1 'polypeptide(L)'
;MPATIYYEDDADLGCLSGRTIAIMGYGSQGHAHALNLRDSGVNVVVGLREGSSSTAKAEAEGLRVLTISDAAADADVMMMALPDTEQAAIYTEQIAPNLSPGNAVAFSHGFNIHFDQIQPPEDVDVWMIAPKGPGHNVRRTYVEGGGVPALVAIHQDATGNALADALAYAKGIGGTRGGVLTTTFAEETETDLFGEQVVLCGGLTELIRAGYDTLVEAGYQPESAYFETLHEVKLIVDFIYEAGIAGMRYSISTTAEYGDLTRGPRIITDETRAEMRRILAEIQDGSFAKEWIDENRNGLPNYKRLVEEGKQHPIEAVGTELRAMMPWITAGKQDVTEASGGNVN
;
A
#
# COMPACT_ATOMS: atom_id res chain seq x y z
N MET A 1 2.70 -7.80 -24.41
CA MET A 1 1.55 -8.73 -24.46
C MET A 1 0.64 -8.34 -23.31
N PRO A 2 -0.67 -8.57 -23.37
CA PRO A 2 -1.51 -8.33 -22.19
C PRO A 2 -1.03 -9.22 -21.03
N ALA A 3 -1.15 -8.72 -19.80
CA ALA A 3 -0.81 -9.48 -18.60
C ALA A 3 -1.69 -10.73 -18.50
N THR A 4 -1.15 -11.84 -18.01
CA THR A 4 -1.96 -12.99 -17.61
C THR A 4 -2.70 -12.64 -16.33
N ILE A 5 -3.97 -13.02 -16.26
CA ILE A 5 -4.81 -12.77 -15.07
C ILE A 5 -5.26 -14.12 -14.52
N TYR A 6 -5.05 -14.32 -13.23
CA TYR A 6 -5.48 -15.51 -12.50
C TYR A 6 -6.67 -15.19 -11.60
N TYR A 7 -7.61 -16.12 -11.50
CA TYR A 7 -8.82 -16.02 -10.67
C TYR A 7 -8.89 -17.20 -9.67
N GLU A 8 -10.03 -17.33 -8.98
CA GLU A 8 -10.25 -18.33 -7.93
C GLU A 8 -9.93 -19.77 -8.37
N ASP A 9 -10.30 -20.13 -9.60
CA ASP A 9 -10.10 -21.50 -10.14
C ASP A 9 -8.66 -21.79 -10.55
N ASP A 10 -7.84 -20.75 -10.72
CA ASP A 10 -6.42 -20.88 -11.11
C ASP A 10 -5.49 -21.06 -9.90
N ALA A 11 -6.02 -20.92 -8.67
CA ALA A 11 -5.26 -20.94 -7.43
C ALA A 11 -5.75 -22.05 -6.48
N ASP A 12 -4.81 -22.83 -5.95
CA ASP A 12 -5.10 -23.88 -4.97
C ASP A 12 -4.55 -23.52 -3.59
N LEU A 13 -5.45 -23.19 -2.65
CA LEU A 13 -5.06 -22.90 -1.26
C LEU A 13 -4.36 -24.10 -0.57
N GLY A 14 -4.57 -25.31 -1.08
CA GLY A 14 -3.93 -26.53 -0.61
C GLY A 14 -2.40 -26.48 -0.68
N CYS A 15 -1.80 -25.67 -1.55
CA CYS A 15 -0.34 -25.44 -1.59
C CYS A 15 0.22 -24.88 -0.27
N LEU A 16 -0.60 -24.21 0.55
CA LEU A 16 -0.21 -23.73 1.87
C LEU A 16 -0.60 -24.67 3.02
N SER A 17 -1.17 -25.84 2.73
CA SER A 17 -1.60 -26.80 3.76
C SER A 17 -0.40 -27.36 4.52
N GLY A 18 -0.47 -27.27 5.86
CA GLY A 18 0.58 -27.74 6.75
C GLY A 18 1.80 -26.81 6.85
N ARG A 19 1.80 -25.70 6.13
CA ARG A 19 2.87 -24.67 6.19
C ARG A 19 2.50 -23.56 7.18
N THR A 20 3.51 -22.97 7.78
CA THR A 20 3.37 -21.80 8.64
C THR A 20 3.75 -20.55 7.82
N ILE A 21 2.87 -19.57 7.81
CA ILE A 21 3.10 -18.27 7.18
C ILE A 21 3.39 -17.23 8.27
N ALA A 22 4.58 -16.67 8.27
CA ALA A 22 4.93 -15.56 9.16
C ALA A 22 4.69 -14.21 8.45
N ILE A 23 3.88 -13.37 9.07
CA ILE A 23 3.71 -11.98 8.64
C ILE A 23 4.66 -11.14 9.48
N MET A 24 5.72 -10.63 8.85
CA MET A 24 6.73 -9.80 9.49
C MET A 24 6.27 -8.35 9.52
N GLY A 25 5.78 -7.89 10.69
CA GLY A 25 5.13 -6.59 10.87
C GLY A 25 3.60 -6.69 10.93
N TYR A 26 2.97 -5.70 11.59
CA TYR A 26 1.51 -5.65 11.78
C TYR A 26 0.97 -4.24 11.52
N GLY A 27 1.49 -3.59 10.47
CA GLY A 27 0.96 -2.37 9.90
C GLY A 27 -0.31 -2.62 9.08
N SER A 28 -0.70 -1.67 8.23
CA SER A 28 -1.93 -1.75 7.44
C SER A 28 -2.03 -3.03 6.58
N GLN A 29 -0.98 -3.35 5.82
CA GLN A 29 -0.96 -4.59 5.01
C GLN A 29 -0.80 -5.83 5.87
N GLY A 30 0.15 -5.84 6.83
CA GLY A 30 0.39 -7.01 7.69
C GLY A 30 -0.84 -7.44 8.47
N HIS A 31 -1.60 -6.48 9.04
CA HIS A 31 -2.87 -6.74 9.69
C HIS A 31 -3.88 -7.42 8.74
N ALA A 32 -4.08 -6.86 7.55
CA ALA A 32 -5.04 -7.40 6.58
C ALA A 32 -4.65 -8.81 6.11
N HIS A 33 -3.37 -9.01 5.75
CA HIS A 33 -2.86 -10.30 5.31
C HIS A 33 -3.00 -11.36 6.39
N ALA A 34 -2.57 -11.07 7.62
CA ALA A 34 -2.65 -12.02 8.72
C ALA A 34 -4.08 -12.47 9.00
N LEU A 35 -5.03 -11.55 9.08
CA LEU A 35 -6.42 -11.88 9.35
C LEU A 35 -7.10 -12.60 8.19
N ASN A 36 -6.86 -12.20 6.95
CA ASN A 36 -7.48 -12.84 5.79
C ASN A 36 -6.99 -14.28 5.62
N LEU A 37 -5.67 -14.52 5.76
CA LEU A 37 -5.09 -15.86 5.72
C LEU A 37 -5.64 -16.75 6.83
N ARG A 38 -5.69 -16.24 8.07
CA ARG A 38 -6.27 -16.98 9.21
C ARG A 38 -7.73 -17.35 8.92
N ASP A 39 -8.54 -16.39 8.45
CA ASP A 39 -9.96 -16.62 8.14
C ASP A 39 -10.14 -17.56 6.94
N SER A 40 -9.11 -17.71 6.10
CA SER A 40 -9.03 -18.71 5.03
C SER A 40 -8.53 -20.09 5.51
N GLY A 41 -8.23 -20.25 6.80
CA GLY A 41 -7.78 -21.53 7.39
C GLY A 41 -6.28 -21.79 7.27
N VAL A 42 -5.48 -20.80 6.91
CA VAL A 42 -4.01 -20.91 6.85
C VAL A 42 -3.41 -20.73 8.24
N ASN A 43 -2.35 -21.47 8.56
CA ASN A 43 -1.62 -21.31 9.82
C ASN A 43 -0.74 -20.06 9.75
N VAL A 44 -1.05 -19.05 10.57
CA VAL A 44 -0.39 -17.74 10.56
C VAL A 44 0.25 -17.44 11.91
N VAL A 45 1.47 -16.91 11.86
CA VAL A 45 2.14 -16.26 12.99
C VAL A 45 2.50 -14.83 12.62
N VAL A 46 2.58 -13.95 13.61
CA VAL A 46 2.98 -12.57 13.40
C VAL A 46 4.33 -12.33 14.04
N GLY A 47 5.33 -11.91 13.26
CA GLY A 47 6.67 -11.56 13.74
C GLY A 47 6.75 -10.07 14.07
N LEU A 48 7.00 -9.73 15.33
CA LEU A 48 7.12 -8.34 15.80
C LEU A 48 8.42 -8.14 16.60
N ARG A 49 8.92 -6.89 16.61
CA ARG A 49 10.00 -6.53 17.54
C ARG A 49 9.50 -6.61 19.00
N GLU A 50 10.41 -6.90 19.92
CA GLU A 50 10.10 -6.84 21.35
C GLU A 50 9.54 -5.47 21.75
N GLY A 51 8.47 -5.46 22.55
CA GLY A 51 7.82 -4.23 23.00
C GLY A 51 7.00 -3.49 21.93
N SER A 52 6.71 -4.13 20.80
CA SER A 52 5.85 -3.52 19.77
C SER A 52 4.46 -3.20 20.32
N SER A 53 3.97 -1.99 20.05
CA SER A 53 2.60 -1.58 20.40
C SER A 53 1.52 -2.40 19.68
N SER A 54 1.86 -3.05 18.57
CA SER A 54 0.95 -3.90 17.79
C SER A 54 0.75 -5.30 18.41
N THR A 55 1.58 -5.72 19.37
CA THR A 55 1.49 -7.06 19.98
C THR A 55 0.13 -7.31 20.60
N ALA A 56 -0.31 -6.43 21.50
CA ALA A 56 -1.60 -6.58 22.16
C ALA A 56 -2.79 -6.59 21.19
N LYS A 57 -2.70 -5.83 20.10
CA LYS A 57 -3.73 -5.79 19.06
C LYS A 57 -3.80 -7.12 18.30
N ALA A 58 -2.67 -7.66 17.86
CA ALA A 58 -2.62 -8.92 17.14
C ALA A 58 -3.09 -10.11 18.00
N GLU A 59 -2.70 -10.15 19.28
CA GLU A 59 -3.13 -11.15 20.25
C GLU A 59 -4.64 -11.07 20.54
N ALA A 60 -5.19 -9.86 20.70
CA ALA A 60 -6.63 -9.65 20.90
C ALA A 60 -7.47 -10.13 19.71
N GLU A 61 -6.90 -10.10 18.50
CA GLU A 61 -7.50 -10.66 17.30
C GLU A 61 -7.26 -12.17 17.12
N GLY A 62 -6.65 -12.83 18.12
CA GLY A 62 -6.46 -14.29 18.17
C GLY A 62 -5.28 -14.78 17.34
N LEU A 63 -4.32 -13.95 17.00
CA LEU A 63 -3.10 -14.31 16.29
C LEU A 63 -1.99 -14.68 17.28
N ARG A 64 -1.16 -15.66 16.92
CA ARG A 64 0.06 -16.00 17.64
C ARG A 64 1.14 -14.99 17.27
N VAL A 65 1.71 -14.34 18.29
CA VAL A 65 2.77 -13.33 18.10
C VAL A 65 4.09 -13.88 18.63
N LEU A 66 5.14 -13.72 17.85
CA LEU A 66 6.52 -14.12 18.15
C LEU A 66 7.47 -12.93 17.92
N THR A 67 8.71 -13.06 18.37
CA THR A 67 9.78 -12.18 17.87
C THR A 67 9.99 -12.43 16.37
N ILE A 68 10.55 -11.46 15.65
CA ILE A 68 10.83 -11.63 14.21
C ILE A 68 11.72 -12.85 13.96
N SER A 69 12.76 -13.04 14.78
CA SER A 69 13.68 -14.18 14.66
C SER A 69 12.97 -15.52 14.92
N ASP A 70 12.15 -15.60 15.99
CA ASP A 70 11.41 -16.84 16.31
C ASP A 70 10.34 -17.13 15.24
N ALA A 71 9.68 -16.11 14.72
CA ALA A 71 8.72 -16.25 13.63
C ALA A 71 9.39 -16.74 12.33
N ALA A 72 10.59 -16.24 12.01
CA ALA A 72 11.35 -16.69 10.86
C ALA A 72 11.81 -18.16 11.02
N ALA A 73 12.21 -18.57 12.23
CA ALA A 73 12.61 -19.95 12.50
C ALA A 73 11.43 -20.95 12.46
N ASP A 74 10.20 -20.49 12.74
CA ASP A 74 8.98 -21.33 12.78
C ASP A 74 8.28 -21.41 11.40
N ALA A 75 8.63 -20.53 10.46
CA ALA A 75 7.86 -20.35 9.23
C ALA A 75 8.47 -21.02 8.01
N ASP A 76 7.59 -21.41 7.09
CA ASP A 76 7.95 -21.83 5.73
C ASP A 76 7.93 -20.66 4.73
N VAL A 77 7.09 -19.65 5.00
CA VAL A 77 6.96 -18.43 4.19
C VAL A 77 7.01 -17.21 5.10
N MET A 78 7.89 -16.27 4.80
CA MET A 78 8.04 -14.98 5.50
C MET A 78 7.54 -13.86 4.60
N MET A 79 6.36 -13.32 4.91
CA MET A 79 5.81 -12.14 4.22
C MET A 79 6.36 -10.87 4.85
N MET A 80 7.13 -10.12 4.09
CA MET A 80 7.76 -8.86 4.50
C MET A 80 6.72 -7.72 4.45
N ALA A 81 6.12 -7.40 5.60
CA ALA A 81 5.14 -6.32 5.78
C ALA A 81 5.65 -5.23 6.75
N LEU A 82 6.97 -5.07 6.79
CA LEU A 82 7.71 -4.04 7.52
C LEU A 82 7.89 -2.79 6.64
N PRO A 83 8.20 -1.61 7.23
CA PRO A 83 8.60 -0.43 6.44
C PRO A 83 9.81 -0.72 5.55
N ASP A 84 9.79 -0.29 4.29
CA ASP A 84 10.80 -0.65 3.29
C ASP A 84 12.23 -0.34 3.72
N THR A 85 12.44 0.81 4.35
CA THR A 85 13.76 1.26 4.82
C THR A 85 14.31 0.47 6.01
N GLU A 86 13.47 -0.30 6.71
CA GLU A 86 13.87 -1.13 7.85
C GLU A 86 14.08 -2.59 7.45
N GLN A 87 13.47 -3.02 6.35
CA GLN A 87 13.44 -4.44 5.94
C GLN A 87 14.83 -5.03 5.77
N ALA A 88 15.76 -4.32 5.11
CA ALA A 88 17.10 -4.85 4.81
C ALA A 88 17.90 -5.18 6.07
N ALA A 89 17.86 -4.31 7.08
CA ALA A 89 18.54 -4.54 8.37
C ALA A 89 17.92 -5.71 9.12
N ILE A 90 16.58 -5.70 9.24
CA ILE A 90 15.83 -6.77 9.91
C ILE A 90 16.01 -8.12 9.21
N TYR A 91 15.98 -8.11 7.87
CA TYR A 91 16.23 -9.31 7.08
C TYR A 91 17.62 -9.90 7.41
N THR A 92 18.66 -9.08 7.34
CA THR A 92 20.04 -9.52 7.56
C THR A 92 20.26 -10.05 8.98
N GLU A 93 19.70 -9.36 9.99
CA GLU A 93 19.95 -9.65 11.39
C GLU A 93 19.07 -10.77 11.95
N GLN A 94 17.80 -10.86 11.52
CA GLN A 94 16.80 -11.69 12.20
C GLN A 94 16.13 -12.73 11.30
N ILE A 95 16.10 -12.53 9.97
CA ILE A 95 15.39 -13.45 9.06
C ILE A 95 16.39 -14.37 8.34
N ALA A 96 17.38 -13.81 7.66
CA ALA A 96 18.35 -14.58 6.88
C ALA A 96 19.04 -15.71 7.67
N PRO A 97 19.45 -15.53 8.96
CA PRO A 97 20.06 -16.61 9.72
C PRO A 97 19.13 -17.81 10.01
N ASN A 98 17.83 -17.64 9.84
CA ASN A 98 16.79 -18.64 10.12
C ASN A 98 16.21 -19.28 8.84
N LEU A 99 16.65 -18.83 7.65
CA LEU A 99 16.20 -19.42 6.39
C LEU A 99 16.75 -20.82 6.20
N SER A 100 15.92 -21.71 5.69
CA SER A 100 16.27 -23.07 5.27
C SER A 100 15.96 -23.26 3.79
N PRO A 101 16.66 -24.19 3.08
CA PRO A 101 16.34 -24.52 1.70
C PRO A 101 14.85 -24.84 1.51
N GLY A 102 14.23 -24.26 0.51
CA GLY A 102 12.80 -24.44 0.22
C GLY A 102 11.86 -23.50 0.99
N ASN A 103 12.36 -22.65 1.88
CA ASN A 103 11.57 -21.54 2.42
C ASN A 103 11.23 -20.53 1.32
N ALA A 104 10.29 -19.62 1.61
CA ALA A 104 9.99 -18.49 0.73
C ALA A 104 10.09 -17.16 1.48
N VAL A 105 10.72 -16.17 0.85
CA VAL A 105 10.68 -14.76 1.26
C VAL A 105 9.74 -14.02 0.33
N ALA A 106 8.63 -13.57 0.88
CA ALA A 106 7.54 -12.95 0.13
C ALA A 106 7.44 -11.45 0.43
N PHE A 107 6.98 -10.69 -0.53
CA PHE A 107 6.86 -9.24 -0.44
C PHE A 107 5.46 -8.77 -0.82
N SER A 108 5.02 -7.66 -0.25
CA SER A 108 3.82 -6.93 -0.67
C SER A 108 4.11 -5.73 -1.57
N HIS A 109 5.40 -5.36 -1.69
CA HIS A 109 5.95 -4.31 -2.54
C HIS A 109 7.40 -4.65 -2.91
N GLY A 110 7.81 -4.34 -4.13
CA GLY A 110 9.06 -4.84 -4.69
C GLY A 110 10.33 -4.07 -4.32
N PHE A 111 10.26 -2.99 -3.56
CA PHE A 111 11.34 -2.03 -3.29
C PHE A 111 12.70 -2.68 -2.95
N ASN A 112 12.72 -3.54 -1.94
CA ASN A 112 13.97 -4.10 -1.42
C ASN A 112 14.65 -5.10 -2.35
N ILE A 113 13.90 -5.78 -3.20
CA ILE A 113 14.45 -6.67 -4.23
C ILE A 113 14.87 -5.85 -5.46
N HIS A 114 14.01 -4.93 -5.93
CA HIS A 114 14.28 -4.14 -7.12
C HIS A 114 15.52 -3.25 -6.98
N PHE A 115 15.72 -2.66 -5.79
CA PHE A 115 16.87 -1.80 -5.51
C PHE A 115 18.02 -2.53 -4.79
N ASP A 116 18.10 -3.86 -4.89
CA ASP A 116 19.19 -4.70 -4.37
C ASP A 116 19.52 -4.52 -2.87
N GLN A 117 18.53 -4.15 -2.06
CA GLN A 117 18.70 -3.98 -0.61
C GLN A 117 18.65 -5.33 0.12
N ILE A 118 17.95 -6.31 -0.41
CA ILE A 118 17.84 -7.68 0.10
C ILE A 118 18.23 -8.63 -1.04
N GLN A 119 19.13 -9.56 -0.73
CA GLN A 119 19.59 -10.61 -1.63
C GLN A 119 19.41 -11.97 -0.95
N PRO A 120 18.27 -12.65 -1.18
CA PRO A 120 18.02 -13.97 -0.62
C PRO A 120 18.96 -15.04 -1.17
N PRO A 121 19.25 -16.12 -0.40
CA PRO A 121 20.04 -17.25 -0.91
C PRO A 121 19.35 -17.95 -2.10
N GLU A 122 20.14 -18.60 -2.96
CA GLU A 122 19.66 -19.22 -4.20
C GLU A 122 18.69 -20.41 -3.99
N ASP A 123 18.64 -20.96 -2.78
CA ASP A 123 17.86 -22.15 -2.41
C ASP A 123 16.51 -21.83 -1.76
N VAL A 124 16.09 -20.56 -1.76
CA VAL A 124 14.76 -20.11 -1.30
C VAL A 124 13.95 -19.50 -2.44
N ASP A 125 12.64 -19.58 -2.35
CA ASP A 125 11.75 -18.89 -3.28
C ASP A 125 11.64 -17.41 -2.93
N VAL A 126 11.54 -16.55 -3.95
CA VAL A 126 11.29 -15.10 -3.78
C VAL A 126 10.16 -14.66 -4.69
N TRP A 127 9.06 -14.23 -4.09
CA TRP A 127 7.90 -13.80 -4.82
C TRP A 127 7.18 -12.61 -4.17
N MET A 128 6.31 -11.99 -4.92
CA MET A 128 5.52 -10.85 -4.47
C MET A 128 4.04 -11.08 -4.75
N ILE A 129 3.22 -10.70 -3.78
CA ILE A 129 1.78 -10.44 -3.95
C ILE A 129 1.52 -9.02 -3.46
N ALA A 130 1.25 -8.12 -4.39
CA ALA A 130 1.03 -6.70 -4.15
C ALA A 130 -0.45 -6.34 -4.37
N PRO A 131 -1.29 -6.30 -3.31
CA PRO A 131 -2.67 -5.84 -3.43
C PRO A 131 -2.71 -4.37 -3.86
N LYS A 132 -3.53 -4.04 -4.86
CA LYS A 132 -3.67 -2.66 -5.34
C LYS A 132 -4.73 -1.90 -4.54
N GLY A 133 -4.39 -1.64 -3.29
CA GLY A 133 -5.20 -0.87 -2.33
C GLY A 133 -4.63 -0.89 -0.92
N PRO A 134 -4.97 0.10 -0.10
CA PRO A 134 -4.55 0.16 1.30
C PRO A 134 -5.01 -1.08 2.08
N GLY A 135 -4.23 -1.52 3.07
CA GLY A 135 -4.50 -2.77 3.81
C GLY A 135 -5.89 -2.82 4.46
N HIS A 136 -6.39 -1.70 5.00
CA HIS A 136 -7.74 -1.66 5.56
C HIS A 136 -8.84 -1.93 4.50
N ASN A 137 -8.61 -1.57 3.24
CA ASN A 137 -9.50 -1.92 2.13
C ASN A 137 -9.37 -3.40 1.78
N VAL A 138 -8.14 -3.95 1.79
CA VAL A 138 -7.91 -5.39 1.58
C VAL A 138 -8.69 -6.21 2.60
N ARG A 139 -8.66 -5.81 3.88
CA ARG A 139 -9.42 -6.49 4.94
C ARG A 139 -10.94 -6.32 4.76
N ARG A 140 -11.40 -5.08 4.59
CA ARG A 140 -12.84 -4.78 4.46
C ARG A 140 -13.46 -5.51 3.28
N THR A 141 -12.87 -5.39 2.10
CA THR A 141 -13.39 -6.03 0.88
C THR A 141 -13.43 -7.55 1.01
N TYR A 142 -12.43 -8.15 1.69
CA TYR A 142 -12.42 -9.58 1.98
C TYR A 142 -13.60 -10.00 2.86
N VAL A 143 -13.85 -9.26 3.95
CA VAL A 143 -14.97 -9.53 4.88
C VAL A 143 -16.32 -9.38 4.19
N GLU A 144 -16.45 -8.45 3.26
CA GLU A 144 -17.63 -8.23 2.41
C GLU A 144 -17.80 -9.30 1.32
N GLY A 145 -16.87 -10.27 1.22
CA GLY A 145 -16.94 -11.37 0.25
C GLY A 145 -16.30 -11.06 -1.11
N GLY A 146 -15.80 -9.84 -1.29
CA GLY A 146 -15.01 -9.42 -2.46
C GLY A 146 -13.52 -9.67 -2.29
N GLY A 147 -12.72 -9.06 -3.17
CA GLY A 147 -11.25 -9.09 -3.11
C GLY A 147 -10.65 -7.88 -3.81
N VAL A 148 -9.63 -7.28 -3.21
CA VAL A 148 -8.82 -6.26 -3.87
C VAL A 148 -7.93 -6.95 -4.89
N PRO A 149 -7.92 -6.51 -6.17
CA PRO A 149 -7.01 -7.06 -7.17
C PRO A 149 -5.55 -6.95 -6.72
N ALA A 150 -4.73 -7.92 -7.12
CA ALA A 150 -3.32 -7.96 -6.75
C ALA A 150 -2.42 -8.18 -7.97
N LEU A 151 -1.14 -7.85 -7.83
CA LEU A 151 -0.11 -8.21 -8.78
C LEU A 151 0.69 -9.39 -8.21
N VAL A 152 1.12 -10.31 -9.08
CA VAL A 152 2.04 -11.40 -8.73
C VAL A 152 3.31 -11.29 -9.55
N ALA A 153 4.45 -11.39 -8.87
CA ALA A 153 5.76 -11.48 -9.53
C ALA A 153 6.61 -12.56 -8.86
N ILE A 154 7.38 -13.30 -9.68
CA ILE A 154 8.36 -14.26 -9.21
C ILE A 154 9.74 -13.72 -9.54
N HIS A 155 10.56 -13.53 -8.52
CA HIS A 155 11.96 -13.13 -8.65
C HIS A 155 12.86 -14.36 -8.72
N GLN A 156 12.62 -15.35 -7.84
CA GLN A 156 13.38 -16.58 -7.74
C GLN A 156 12.45 -17.77 -7.47
N ASP A 157 12.62 -18.84 -8.22
CA ASP A 157 11.84 -20.08 -8.11
C ASP A 157 12.80 -21.26 -7.88
N ALA A 158 13.24 -21.41 -6.64
CA ALA A 158 14.20 -22.44 -6.23
C ALA A 158 13.53 -23.83 -6.13
N THR A 159 12.25 -23.86 -5.73
CA THR A 159 11.50 -25.09 -5.52
C THR A 159 10.75 -25.58 -6.77
N GLY A 160 10.54 -24.71 -7.75
CA GLY A 160 9.66 -24.95 -8.90
C GLY A 160 8.17 -24.73 -8.59
N ASN A 161 7.85 -24.21 -7.40
CA ASN A 161 6.47 -23.99 -6.94
C ASN A 161 6.14 -22.54 -6.60
N ALA A 162 7.08 -21.59 -6.76
CA ALA A 162 6.94 -20.22 -6.31
C ALA A 162 5.65 -19.53 -6.82
N LEU A 163 5.27 -19.78 -8.08
CA LEU A 163 4.03 -19.20 -8.62
C LEU A 163 2.77 -19.83 -7.99
N ALA A 164 2.76 -21.14 -7.78
CA ALA A 164 1.62 -21.84 -7.18
C ALA A 164 1.42 -21.38 -5.72
N ASP A 165 2.50 -21.25 -4.97
CA ASP A 165 2.50 -20.76 -3.58
C ASP A 165 2.05 -19.28 -3.50
N ALA A 166 2.54 -18.43 -4.40
CA ALA A 166 2.14 -17.04 -4.48
C ALA A 166 0.65 -16.89 -4.82
N LEU A 167 0.12 -17.68 -5.75
CA LEU A 167 -1.30 -17.69 -6.10
C LEU A 167 -2.17 -18.23 -4.96
N ALA A 168 -1.72 -19.28 -4.25
CA ALA A 168 -2.38 -19.78 -3.06
C ALA A 168 -2.44 -18.71 -1.96
N TYR A 169 -1.36 -17.99 -1.75
CA TYR A 169 -1.32 -16.85 -0.84
C TYR A 169 -2.30 -15.74 -1.26
N ALA A 170 -2.30 -15.36 -2.55
CA ALA A 170 -3.24 -14.38 -3.10
C ALA A 170 -4.70 -14.80 -2.88
N LYS A 171 -5.01 -16.09 -3.05
CA LYS A 171 -6.32 -16.66 -2.74
C LYS A 171 -6.66 -16.54 -1.26
N GLY A 172 -5.71 -16.85 -0.39
CA GLY A 172 -5.85 -16.76 1.06
C GLY A 172 -6.17 -15.34 1.55
N ILE A 173 -5.65 -14.31 0.88
CA ILE A 173 -5.98 -12.91 1.20
C ILE A 173 -7.17 -12.36 0.42
N GLY A 174 -7.76 -13.16 -0.50
CA GLY A 174 -8.94 -12.80 -1.31
C GLY A 174 -8.62 -12.10 -2.63
N GLY A 175 -7.35 -11.95 -3.00
CA GLY A 175 -6.93 -11.24 -4.23
C GLY A 175 -7.47 -11.89 -5.51
N THR A 176 -7.57 -13.22 -5.56
CA THR A 176 -8.09 -13.97 -6.72
C THR A 176 -9.56 -13.69 -7.04
N ARG A 177 -10.35 -13.20 -6.08
CA ARG A 177 -11.73 -12.78 -6.30
C ARG A 177 -11.80 -11.53 -7.18
N GLY A 178 -10.81 -10.62 -7.06
CA GLY A 178 -10.66 -9.44 -7.90
C GLY A 178 -9.84 -9.67 -9.16
N GLY A 179 -9.01 -10.72 -9.16
CA GLY A 179 -8.06 -11.05 -10.19
C GLY A 179 -6.61 -10.72 -9.77
N VAL A 180 -5.69 -11.60 -10.16
CA VAL A 180 -4.24 -11.48 -9.87
C VAL A 180 -3.49 -11.40 -11.20
N LEU A 181 -2.85 -10.26 -11.48
CA LEU A 181 -2.15 -10.01 -12.73
C LEU A 181 -0.66 -10.31 -12.59
N THR A 182 -0.09 -10.95 -13.61
CA THR A 182 1.37 -11.12 -13.67
C THR A 182 2.09 -9.81 -13.93
N THR A 183 3.19 -9.58 -13.19
CA THR A 183 4.10 -8.45 -13.36
C THR A 183 5.54 -8.87 -13.05
N THR A 184 6.44 -7.91 -12.92
CA THR A 184 7.80 -8.08 -12.41
C THR A 184 8.02 -7.23 -11.17
N PHE A 185 9.05 -7.52 -10.37
CA PHE A 185 9.42 -6.66 -9.23
C PHE A 185 9.72 -5.24 -9.69
N ALA A 186 10.42 -5.07 -10.81
CA ALA A 186 10.72 -3.75 -11.37
C ALA A 186 9.46 -2.99 -11.76
N GLU A 187 8.58 -3.59 -12.57
CA GLU A 187 7.36 -2.93 -13.05
C GLU A 187 6.43 -2.55 -11.89
N GLU A 188 6.24 -3.46 -10.91
CA GLU A 188 5.42 -3.15 -9.74
C GLU A 188 6.00 -1.99 -8.94
N THR A 189 7.30 -2.05 -8.59
CA THR A 189 7.95 -1.04 -7.76
C THR A 189 7.94 0.34 -8.43
N GLU A 190 8.30 0.41 -9.71
CA GLU A 190 8.36 1.66 -10.44
C GLU A 190 6.97 2.29 -10.63
N THR A 191 5.97 1.49 -10.96
CA THR A 191 4.61 1.98 -11.19
C THR A 191 3.89 2.35 -9.89
N ASP A 192 4.13 1.63 -8.82
CA ASP A 192 3.56 1.91 -7.49
C ASP A 192 4.13 3.22 -6.92
N LEU A 193 5.46 3.36 -6.87
CA LEU A 193 6.13 4.59 -6.43
C LEU A 193 5.71 5.80 -7.29
N PHE A 194 5.65 5.63 -8.60
CA PHE A 194 5.19 6.70 -9.50
C PHE A 194 3.73 7.08 -9.21
N GLY A 195 2.86 6.10 -9.09
CA GLY A 195 1.44 6.31 -8.79
C GLY A 195 1.22 7.08 -7.49
N GLU A 196 1.93 6.69 -6.43
CA GLU A 196 1.85 7.35 -5.12
C GLU A 196 2.37 8.79 -5.15
N GLN A 197 3.52 9.02 -5.77
CA GLN A 197 4.16 10.33 -5.80
C GLN A 197 3.43 11.31 -6.70
N VAL A 198 3.00 10.88 -7.88
CA VAL A 198 2.53 11.78 -8.94
C VAL A 198 1.01 11.96 -8.94
N VAL A 199 0.26 10.91 -8.56
CA VAL A 199 -1.20 10.91 -8.69
C VAL A 199 -1.92 10.71 -7.37
N LEU A 200 -1.71 9.53 -6.73
CA LEU A 200 -2.60 9.03 -5.68
C LEU A 200 -2.45 9.79 -4.34
N CYS A 201 -1.20 10.13 -3.98
CA CYS A 201 -0.90 10.83 -2.74
C CYS A 201 -0.32 12.22 -3.03
N GLY A 202 0.89 12.32 -3.57
CA GLY A 202 1.58 13.59 -3.74
C GLY A 202 0.82 14.57 -4.64
N GLY A 203 0.54 14.19 -5.88
CA GLY A 203 -0.14 15.06 -6.84
C GLY A 203 -1.54 15.47 -6.40
N LEU A 204 -2.34 14.53 -5.88
CA LEU A 204 -3.70 14.81 -5.42
C LEU A 204 -3.73 15.76 -4.22
N THR A 205 -2.88 15.53 -3.21
CA THR A 205 -2.86 16.38 -2.01
C THR A 205 -2.40 17.79 -2.32
N GLU A 206 -1.40 17.97 -3.16
CA GLU A 206 -0.95 19.31 -3.57
C GLU A 206 -1.97 20.03 -4.46
N LEU A 207 -2.69 19.31 -5.33
CA LEU A 207 -3.79 19.89 -6.10
C LEU A 207 -4.92 20.39 -5.19
N ILE A 208 -5.29 19.61 -4.18
CA ILE A 208 -6.32 19.98 -3.18
C ILE A 208 -5.88 21.24 -2.41
N ARG A 209 -4.65 21.25 -1.89
CA ARG A 209 -4.10 22.38 -1.12
C ARG A 209 -4.06 23.65 -1.95
N ALA A 210 -3.51 23.58 -3.15
CA ALA A 210 -3.42 24.72 -4.07
C ALA A 210 -4.82 25.28 -4.43
N GLY A 211 -5.80 24.41 -4.62
CA GLY A 211 -7.19 24.81 -4.86
C GLY A 211 -7.81 25.51 -3.65
N TYR A 212 -7.63 24.95 -2.45
CA TYR A 212 -8.08 25.53 -1.20
C TYR A 212 -7.46 26.92 -0.97
N ASP A 213 -6.15 27.03 -1.04
CA ASP A 213 -5.44 28.30 -0.81
C ASP A 213 -5.86 29.36 -1.81
N THR A 214 -6.01 29.00 -3.09
CA THR A 214 -6.48 29.94 -4.14
C THR A 214 -7.85 30.54 -3.81
N LEU A 215 -8.78 29.73 -3.29
CA LEU A 215 -10.12 30.20 -2.91
C LEU A 215 -10.08 31.08 -1.65
N VAL A 216 -9.33 30.68 -0.65
CA VAL A 216 -9.21 31.44 0.62
C VAL A 216 -8.50 32.78 0.37
N GLU A 217 -7.43 32.82 -0.42
CA GLU A 217 -6.73 34.04 -0.82
C GLU A 217 -7.63 35.00 -1.61
N ALA A 218 -8.57 34.47 -2.38
CA ALA A 218 -9.57 35.24 -3.09
C ALA A 218 -10.70 35.78 -2.20
N GLY A 219 -10.68 35.46 -0.88
CA GLY A 219 -11.62 35.94 0.13
C GLY A 219 -12.86 35.07 0.32
N TYR A 220 -12.89 33.85 -0.22
CA TYR A 220 -13.97 32.90 0.06
C TYR A 220 -13.83 32.28 1.46
N GLN A 221 -14.95 31.80 2.00
CA GLN A 221 -14.98 31.14 3.30
C GLN A 221 -14.15 29.83 3.25
N PRO A 222 -13.27 29.60 4.24
CA PRO A 222 -12.46 28.37 4.32
C PRO A 222 -13.29 27.08 4.31
N GLU A 223 -14.46 27.09 4.94
CA GLU A 223 -15.40 25.97 4.98
C GLU A 223 -15.94 25.64 3.57
N SER A 224 -16.31 26.66 2.80
CA SER A 224 -16.74 26.47 1.41
C SER A 224 -15.59 25.95 0.55
N ALA A 225 -14.39 26.53 0.70
CA ALA A 225 -13.20 26.06 -0.01
C ALA A 225 -12.89 24.60 0.31
N TYR A 226 -13.02 24.18 1.58
CA TYR A 226 -12.83 22.79 1.98
C TYR A 226 -13.83 21.83 1.31
N PHE A 227 -15.11 22.17 1.29
CA PHE A 227 -16.12 21.33 0.64
C PHE A 227 -15.84 21.16 -0.84
N GLU A 228 -15.53 22.23 -1.55
CA GLU A 228 -15.31 22.24 -3.01
C GLU A 228 -14.00 21.58 -3.44
N THR A 229 -12.93 21.65 -2.63
CA THR A 229 -11.61 21.21 -3.05
C THR A 229 -11.14 19.90 -2.40
N LEU A 230 -11.73 19.48 -1.27
CA LEU A 230 -11.35 18.27 -0.58
C LEU A 230 -12.52 17.29 -0.39
N HIS A 231 -13.61 17.75 0.24
CA HIS A 231 -14.69 16.83 0.59
C HIS A 231 -15.33 16.18 -0.65
N GLU A 232 -15.62 16.97 -1.67
CA GLU A 232 -16.31 16.51 -2.86
C GLU A 232 -15.42 15.67 -3.78
N VAL A 233 -14.08 15.76 -3.67
CA VAL A 233 -13.14 14.94 -4.44
C VAL A 233 -13.47 13.45 -4.32
N LYS A 234 -13.79 12.98 -3.10
CA LYS A 234 -14.15 11.57 -2.91
C LYS A 234 -15.36 11.16 -3.76
N LEU A 235 -16.38 12.00 -3.82
CA LEU A 235 -17.62 11.70 -4.56
C LEU A 235 -17.36 11.62 -6.07
N ILE A 236 -16.51 12.50 -6.58
CA ILE A 236 -16.08 12.47 -7.99
C ILE A 236 -15.20 11.25 -8.27
N VAL A 237 -14.29 10.92 -7.37
CA VAL A 237 -13.42 9.73 -7.49
C VAL A 237 -14.25 8.45 -7.44
N ASP A 238 -15.31 8.38 -6.64
CA ASP A 238 -16.23 7.24 -6.62
C ASP A 238 -16.87 7.03 -8.02
N PHE A 239 -17.35 8.08 -8.68
CA PHE A 239 -17.87 7.96 -10.06
C PHE A 239 -16.80 7.49 -11.06
N ILE A 240 -15.55 7.99 -10.93
CA ILE A 240 -14.46 7.51 -11.78
C ILE A 240 -14.18 6.03 -11.53
N TYR A 241 -14.17 5.62 -10.27
CA TYR A 241 -13.94 4.24 -9.87
C TYR A 241 -15.03 3.28 -10.39
N GLU A 242 -16.29 3.70 -10.30
CA GLU A 242 -17.45 2.88 -10.68
C GLU A 242 -17.66 2.79 -12.20
N ALA A 243 -17.40 3.87 -12.93
CA ALA A 243 -17.79 3.98 -14.33
C ALA A 243 -16.74 4.58 -15.26
N GLY A 244 -15.51 4.78 -14.77
CA GLY A 244 -14.44 5.42 -15.52
C GLY A 244 -14.65 6.93 -15.70
N ILE A 245 -13.65 7.61 -16.30
CA ILE A 245 -13.69 9.06 -16.52
C ILE A 245 -14.90 9.47 -17.36
N ALA A 246 -15.26 8.69 -18.38
CA ALA A 246 -16.43 8.97 -19.21
C ALA A 246 -17.75 8.88 -18.43
N GLY A 247 -17.87 7.89 -17.54
CA GLY A 247 -19.03 7.72 -16.67
C GLY A 247 -19.16 8.83 -15.62
N MET A 248 -18.04 9.26 -15.06
CA MET A 248 -18.00 10.45 -14.18
C MET A 248 -18.52 11.69 -14.92
N ARG A 249 -18.02 11.99 -16.13
CA ARG A 249 -18.47 13.11 -16.96
C ARG A 249 -19.96 13.05 -17.24
N TYR A 250 -20.49 11.88 -17.57
CA TYR A 250 -21.93 11.69 -17.77
C TYR A 250 -22.77 12.00 -16.51
N SER A 251 -22.19 11.81 -15.32
CA SER A 251 -22.88 11.97 -14.04
C SER A 251 -22.84 13.39 -13.46
N ILE A 252 -22.05 14.30 -14.06
CA ILE A 252 -21.93 15.69 -13.64
C ILE A 252 -22.71 16.63 -14.57
N SER A 253 -22.83 17.91 -14.20
CA SER A 253 -23.48 18.91 -15.06
C SER A 253 -22.63 19.21 -16.30
N THR A 254 -23.30 19.59 -17.41
CA THR A 254 -22.60 20.01 -18.64
C THR A 254 -21.67 21.21 -18.42
N THR A 255 -21.98 22.05 -17.44
CA THR A 255 -21.11 23.18 -17.05
C THR A 255 -19.80 22.68 -16.41
N ALA A 256 -19.90 21.70 -15.51
CA ALA A 256 -18.75 21.08 -14.89
C ALA A 256 -17.91 20.29 -15.90
N GLU A 257 -18.55 19.50 -16.78
CA GLU A 257 -17.90 18.78 -17.88
C GLU A 257 -17.14 19.73 -18.82
N TYR A 258 -17.76 20.85 -19.22
CA TYR A 258 -17.08 21.86 -20.05
C TYR A 258 -15.87 22.46 -19.32
N GLY A 259 -15.98 22.71 -18.01
CA GLY A 259 -14.89 23.17 -17.16
C GLY A 259 -13.74 22.16 -17.11
N ASP A 260 -14.03 20.89 -16.86
CA ASP A 260 -13.07 19.78 -16.87
C ASP A 260 -12.30 19.72 -18.19
N LEU A 261 -13.01 19.61 -19.31
CA LEU A 261 -12.42 19.48 -20.64
C LEU A 261 -11.56 20.67 -21.07
N THR A 262 -11.90 21.87 -20.60
CA THR A 262 -11.22 23.11 -21.06
C THR A 262 -10.23 23.70 -20.07
N ARG A 263 -10.35 23.44 -18.76
CA ARG A 263 -9.48 23.99 -17.72
C ARG A 263 -8.50 22.94 -17.18
N GLY A 264 -8.88 21.67 -17.12
CA GLY A 264 -7.98 20.59 -16.72
C GLY A 264 -6.64 20.62 -17.47
N PRO A 265 -6.61 20.71 -18.81
CA PRO A 265 -5.35 20.81 -19.57
C PRO A 265 -4.50 22.05 -19.29
N ARG A 266 -5.07 23.09 -18.66
CA ARG A 266 -4.32 24.28 -18.23
C ARG A 266 -3.62 24.12 -16.88
N ILE A 267 -4.05 23.15 -16.08
CA ILE A 267 -3.41 22.74 -14.82
C ILE A 267 -2.35 21.69 -15.09
N ILE A 268 -2.69 20.65 -15.86
CA ILE A 268 -1.75 19.60 -16.27
C ILE A 268 -1.17 19.99 -17.64
N THR A 269 -0.21 20.88 -17.61
CA THR A 269 0.48 21.43 -18.79
C THR A 269 1.56 20.48 -19.31
N ASP A 270 2.25 20.89 -20.38
CA ASP A 270 3.41 20.14 -20.89
C ASP A 270 4.58 20.16 -19.90
N GLU A 271 4.75 21.23 -19.13
CA GLU A 271 5.73 21.33 -18.06
C GLU A 271 5.41 20.36 -16.93
N THR A 272 4.13 20.28 -16.51
CA THR A 272 3.68 19.30 -15.50
C THR A 272 3.98 17.87 -15.98
N ARG A 273 3.68 17.58 -17.26
CA ARG A 273 3.99 16.25 -17.84
C ARG A 273 5.49 15.98 -17.94
N ALA A 274 6.30 17.01 -18.17
CA ALA A 274 7.76 16.90 -18.17
C ALA A 274 8.28 16.56 -16.76
N GLU A 275 7.68 17.17 -15.71
CA GLU A 275 8.01 16.84 -14.32
C GLU A 275 7.65 15.40 -13.97
N MET A 276 6.47 14.93 -14.34
CA MET A 276 6.09 13.53 -14.17
C MET A 276 7.12 12.56 -14.76
N ARG A 277 7.66 12.89 -15.94
CA ARG A 277 8.73 12.08 -16.58
C ARG A 277 10.05 12.14 -15.81
N ARG A 278 10.39 13.28 -15.20
CA ARG A 278 11.59 13.40 -14.35
C ARG A 278 11.46 12.55 -13.09
N ILE A 279 10.33 12.63 -12.40
CA ILE A 279 10.04 11.80 -11.21
C ILE A 279 10.12 10.31 -11.57
N LEU A 280 9.54 9.89 -12.70
CA LEU A 280 9.66 8.49 -13.14
C LEU A 280 11.13 8.10 -13.39
N ALA A 281 11.92 8.97 -14.01
CA ALA A 281 13.34 8.69 -14.25
C ALA A 281 14.13 8.57 -12.93
N GLU A 282 13.85 9.39 -11.93
CA GLU A 282 14.46 9.32 -10.59
C GLU A 282 14.09 8.04 -9.83
N ILE A 283 12.89 7.48 -10.10
CA ILE A 283 12.49 6.18 -9.58
C ILE A 283 13.28 5.08 -10.29
N GLN A 284 13.32 5.13 -11.64
CA GLN A 284 13.93 4.09 -12.46
C GLN A 284 15.46 4.00 -12.30
N ASP A 285 16.14 5.12 -12.09
CA ASP A 285 17.58 5.16 -11.88
C ASP A 285 17.99 4.90 -10.41
N GLY A 286 17.01 4.76 -9.50
CA GLY A 286 17.22 4.49 -8.07
C GLY A 286 17.62 5.71 -7.24
N SER A 287 17.66 6.91 -7.81
CA SER A 287 18.03 8.13 -7.06
C SER A 287 17.01 8.44 -5.95
N PHE A 288 15.71 8.28 -6.21
CA PHE A 288 14.68 8.39 -5.17
C PHE A 288 14.86 7.34 -4.05
N ALA A 289 15.11 6.08 -4.41
CA ALA A 289 15.31 5.03 -3.42
C ALA A 289 16.53 5.32 -2.53
N LYS A 290 17.63 5.78 -3.13
CA LYS A 290 18.82 6.19 -2.40
C LYS A 290 18.54 7.37 -1.46
N GLU A 291 17.83 8.40 -1.93
CA GLU A 291 17.42 9.55 -1.11
C GLU A 291 16.62 9.10 0.11
N TRP A 292 15.60 8.25 -0.09
CA TRP A 292 14.74 7.77 0.99
C TRP A 292 15.48 6.90 2.02
N ILE A 293 16.38 6.02 1.55
CA ILE A 293 17.22 5.20 2.43
C ILE A 293 18.18 6.09 3.24
N ASP A 294 18.79 7.07 2.60
CA ASP A 294 19.73 8.00 3.28
C ASP A 294 18.98 8.90 4.28
N GLU A 295 17.77 9.36 3.94
CA GLU A 295 16.89 10.13 4.85
C GLU A 295 16.56 9.32 6.11
N ASN A 296 16.19 8.03 5.93
CA ASN A 296 15.93 7.13 7.06
C ASN A 296 17.18 6.92 7.93
N ARG A 297 18.34 6.63 7.34
CA ARG A 297 19.61 6.45 8.06
C ARG A 297 20.02 7.68 8.88
N ASN A 298 19.63 8.87 8.43
CA ASN A 298 19.89 10.14 9.11
C ASN A 298 18.83 10.50 10.16
N GLY A 299 17.85 9.63 10.44
CA GLY A 299 16.82 9.83 11.46
C GLY A 299 15.63 10.66 10.99
N LEU A 300 15.37 10.71 9.67
CA LEU A 300 14.19 11.31 9.05
C LEU A 300 14.02 12.83 9.31
N PRO A 301 15.07 13.67 9.21
CA PRO A 301 14.96 15.09 9.58
C PRO A 301 14.02 15.86 8.64
N ASN A 302 14.15 15.67 7.33
CA ASN A 302 13.34 16.35 6.34
C ASN A 302 11.89 15.82 6.34
N TYR A 303 11.73 14.50 6.41
CA TYR A 303 10.42 13.86 6.52
C TYR A 303 9.61 14.39 7.72
N LYS A 304 10.22 14.41 8.92
CA LYS A 304 9.56 14.91 10.13
C LYS A 304 9.15 16.38 10.02
N ARG A 305 10.01 17.21 9.43
CA ARG A 305 9.70 18.62 9.17
C ARG A 305 8.51 18.78 8.24
N LEU A 306 8.52 18.07 7.10
CA LEU A 306 7.44 18.13 6.10
C LEU A 306 6.10 17.63 6.65
N VAL A 307 6.12 16.55 7.44
CA VAL A 307 4.92 16.02 8.13
C VAL A 307 4.34 17.07 9.07
N GLU A 308 5.19 17.74 9.87
CA GLU A 308 4.73 18.76 10.80
C GLU A 308 4.19 20.00 10.08
N GLU A 309 4.86 20.46 9.04
CA GLU A 309 4.36 21.55 8.17
C GLU A 309 3.01 21.21 7.55
N GLY A 310 2.82 19.97 7.10
CA GLY A 310 1.55 19.50 6.56
C GLY A 310 0.41 19.56 7.59
N LYS A 311 0.67 19.12 8.84
CA LYS A 311 -0.31 19.15 9.92
C LYS A 311 -0.73 20.58 10.31
N GLN A 312 0.13 21.56 10.11
CA GLN A 312 -0.14 22.96 10.44
C GLN A 312 -0.90 23.70 9.34
N HIS A 313 -1.16 23.07 8.20
CA HIS A 313 -1.91 23.71 7.12
C HIS A 313 -3.35 24.04 7.57
N PRO A 314 -3.89 25.25 7.28
CA PRO A 314 -5.22 25.67 7.74
C PRO A 314 -6.36 24.72 7.35
N ILE A 315 -6.23 24.01 6.22
CA ILE A 315 -7.21 23.03 5.74
C ILE A 315 -7.46 21.91 6.76
N GLU A 316 -6.45 21.56 7.58
CA GLU A 316 -6.58 20.49 8.59
C GLU A 316 -7.47 20.89 9.76
N ALA A 317 -7.32 22.12 10.25
CA ALA A 317 -8.17 22.65 11.32
C ALA A 317 -9.63 22.73 10.86
N VAL A 318 -9.87 23.36 9.70
CA VAL A 318 -11.20 23.46 9.08
C VAL A 318 -11.79 22.07 8.81
N GLY A 319 -10.99 21.17 8.25
CA GLY A 319 -11.42 19.81 7.98
C GLY A 319 -11.80 19.02 9.23
N THR A 320 -11.12 19.24 10.36
CA THR A 320 -11.46 18.59 11.62
C THR A 320 -12.84 19.02 12.13
N GLU A 321 -13.13 20.32 12.10
CA GLU A 321 -14.43 20.84 12.49
C GLU A 321 -15.57 20.34 11.60
N LEU A 322 -15.37 20.36 10.28
CA LEU A 322 -16.39 19.93 9.33
C LEU A 322 -16.61 18.40 9.34
N ARG A 323 -15.56 17.58 9.51
CA ARG A 323 -15.71 16.13 9.68
C ARG A 323 -16.50 15.78 10.95
N ALA A 324 -16.35 16.54 12.02
CA ALA A 324 -17.14 16.36 13.25
C ALA A 324 -18.65 16.55 13.05
N MET A 325 -19.07 17.33 12.04
CA MET A 325 -20.47 17.50 11.66
C MET A 325 -21.04 16.26 10.91
N MET A 326 -20.18 15.36 10.45
CA MET A 326 -20.52 14.22 9.59
C MET A 326 -20.03 12.89 10.20
N PRO A 327 -20.56 12.47 11.38
CA PRO A 327 -20.05 11.31 12.11
C PRO A 327 -20.16 9.99 11.33
N TRP A 328 -21.01 9.92 10.32
CA TRP A 328 -21.12 8.76 9.44
C TRP A 328 -19.89 8.53 8.55
N ILE A 329 -19.02 9.54 8.35
CA ILE A 329 -17.78 9.39 7.56
C ILE A 329 -16.83 8.42 8.24
N THR A 330 -16.78 8.42 9.58
CA THR A 330 -15.92 7.55 10.38
C THR A 330 -16.67 6.37 11.00
N ALA A 331 -18.00 6.37 10.97
CA ALA A 331 -18.82 5.31 11.56
C ALA A 331 -18.49 3.93 10.93
N GLY A 332 -18.11 2.97 11.77
CA GLY A 332 -17.77 1.61 11.35
C GLY A 332 -16.41 1.46 10.67
N LYS A 333 -15.60 2.52 10.58
CA LYS A 333 -14.22 2.46 10.11
C LYS A 333 -13.30 2.31 11.31
N GLN A 334 -12.31 1.41 11.22
CA GLN A 334 -11.18 1.43 12.16
C GLN A 334 -10.50 2.80 12.09
N ASP A 335 -10.09 3.29 13.24
CA ASP A 335 -9.46 4.61 13.33
C ASP A 335 -8.16 4.62 12.50
N VAL A 336 -8.22 5.29 11.34
CA VAL A 336 -7.09 5.37 10.40
C VAL A 336 -5.93 6.13 11.03
N THR A 337 -6.22 6.97 12.05
CA THR A 337 -5.22 7.75 12.79
C THR A 337 -4.39 6.89 13.73
N GLU A 338 -4.95 5.81 14.28
CA GLU A 338 -4.19 4.86 15.12
C GLU A 338 -3.28 3.93 14.28
N ALA A 339 -3.68 3.61 13.06
CA ALA A 339 -2.85 2.78 12.16
C ALA A 339 -1.61 3.51 11.64
N SER A 340 -1.66 4.84 11.50
CA SER A 340 -0.53 5.68 11.08
C SER A 340 0.39 6.12 12.23
N GLY A 341 -0.05 6.02 13.47
CA GLY A 341 0.74 6.36 14.66
C GLY A 341 1.84 5.36 15.04
N GLY A 342 1.89 4.20 14.38
CA GLY A 342 2.88 3.15 14.64
C GLY A 342 4.23 3.30 13.92
N ASN A 343 4.33 4.18 12.95
CA ASN A 343 5.52 4.29 12.08
C ASN A 343 6.47 5.46 12.42
N VAL A 344 6.30 6.16 13.53
CA VAL A 344 7.12 7.34 13.89
C VAL A 344 7.64 7.27 15.33
N ASN A 345 8.02 6.08 15.82
CA ASN A 345 8.84 5.98 17.04
C ASN A 345 9.92 4.93 16.90
#